data_a2e2bd3c83572164e5ca34e08b60ee0a
#
_entry.id   a2e2bd3c83572164e5ca34e08b60ee0a
#
_cell.length_a   1.000
_cell.length_b   1.000
_cell.length_c   1.000
_cell.angle_alpha   90.00
_cell.angle_beta   90.00
_cell.angle_gamma   90.00
#
_symmetry.space_group_name_H-M   'P 1'
#
loop_
_entity.id
_entity.type
_entity.pdbx_description
1 polymer ?
#
loop_
_entity_poly.entity_id
_entity_poly.type
_entity_poly.pdbx_seq_one_letter_code
_entity_poly.pdbx_strand_id
1 'polypeptide(L)'
;MKKTSKYGLMALLSALLLSGCHDNFNVDQLNYASKLVVYSMPAAGDTTLVRVTSSLPVGSKKASPPVTDAVIDYRLNGQRQTVENLGDGNYRVVARQKGGDKVEIGVGAKGFGSVSASTRIPLPVTISDFTSEEIRIYDSYDETVQNELQLRVTFTEPGDSRDYYAVRAVNLSEANRNVWYGADWGFYDTRPVTTYSYATIHSDSEPVLKNLSNIDYDFGFDDTPYQHMYLFDDRLINGQTYTLRLNIPYYSRTMPTAVELYRLTPEYYHFLKSISDADNSDLAKVGLAVIAPTYSNVKGGIGYVGGYSRQLTSWNKLNQGQ
;
A
#
# COMPACT_ATOMS: atom_id res chain seq x y z
N MET A 1 11.98 13.08 69.51
CA MET A 1 12.12 14.02 68.42
C MET A 1 13.10 13.52 67.34
N LYS A 2 12.85 12.44 66.63
CA LYS A 2 13.72 11.97 65.53
C LYS A 2 12.97 11.29 64.34
N LYS A 3 11.62 11.35 64.29
CA LYS A 3 10.83 10.77 63.17
C LYS A 3 10.47 11.74 62.03
N THR A 4 10.45 13.02 62.28
CA THR A 4 10.08 14.07 61.29
C THR A 4 11.16 14.35 60.24
N SER A 5 12.44 14.04 60.51
CA SER A 5 13.55 14.28 59.57
C SER A 5 13.58 13.31 58.39
N LYS A 6 13.10 12.07 58.57
CA LYS A 6 13.13 11.06 57.48
C LYS A 6 12.08 11.33 56.37
N TYR A 7 10.93 11.86 56.75
CA TYR A 7 9.88 12.21 55.76
C TYR A 7 10.21 13.47 54.97
N GLY A 8 10.90 14.42 55.59
CA GLY A 8 11.40 15.62 54.91
C GLY A 8 12.46 15.32 53.86
N LEU A 9 13.37 14.37 54.15
CA LEU A 9 14.41 13.93 53.19
C LEU A 9 13.79 13.14 52.03
N MET A 10 12.78 12.31 52.32
CA MET A 10 12.09 11.52 51.31
C MET A 10 11.21 12.39 50.39
N ALA A 11 10.57 13.44 50.89
CA ALA A 11 9.83 14.42 50.12
C ALA A 11 10.76 15.30 49.24
N LEU A 12 11.96 15.63 49.72
CA LEU A 12 12.94 16.37 48.94
C LEU A 12 13.53 15.52 47.79
N LEU A 13 13.73 14.22 48.01
CA LEU A 13 14.21 13.29 47.02
C LEU A 13 13.15 13.02 45.92
N SER A 14 11.87 12.97 46.27
CA SER A 14 10.77 12.82 45.30
C SER A 14 10.55 14.08 44.49
N ALA A 15 10.78 15.28 45.02
CA ALA A 15 10.68 16.54 44.27
C ALA A 15 11.82 16.71 43.23
N LEU A 16 13.01 16.12 43.52
CA LEU A 16 14.13 16.13 42.56
C LEU A 16 13.94 15.16 41.40
N LEU A 17 13.08 14.15 41.53
CA LEU A 17 12.76 13.21 40.44
C LEU A 17 11.68 13.73 39.47
N LEU A 18 11.01 14.84 39.83
CA LEU A 18 9.97 15.46 38.99
C LEU A 18 10.49 16.63 38.14
N SER A 19 11.76 17.02 38.26
CA SER A 19 12.41 17.94 37.35
C SER A 19 12.85 17.20 36.06
N GLY A 20 11.90 16.62 35.33
CA GLY A 20 12.12 16.14 33.99
C GLY A 20 12.51 17.34 33.12
N CYS A 21 13.70 17.32 32.53
CA CYS A 21 14.10 18.28 31.54
C CYS A 21 13.06 18.27 30.42
N HIS A 22 12.25 19.31 30.36
CA HIS A 22 11.43 19.60 29.19
C HIS A 22 12.36 20.31 28.19
N ASP A 23 13.17 19.53 27.49
CA ASP A 23 13.84 20.03 26.31
C ASP A 23 12.77 20.27 25.25
N ASN A 24 12.34 21.52 25.14
CA ASN A 24 11.55 21.96 23.99
C ASN A 24 12.47 21.93 22.77
N PHE A 25 12.54 20.76 22.12
CA PHE A 25 13.22 20.62 20.85
C PHE A 25 12.46 21.44 19.81
N ASN A 26 12.98 22.64 19.49
CA ASN A 26 12.35 23.51 18.51
C ASN A 26 12.73 23.05 17.10
N VAL A 27 11.82 22.30 16.48
CA VAL A 27 11.96 21.75 15.12
C VAL A 27 12.10 22.86 14.06
N ASP A 28 11.60 24.07 14.35
CA ASP A 28 11.64 25.24 13.44
C ASP A 28 13.06 25.80 13.25
N GLN A 29 14.01 25.42 14.11
CA GLN A 29 15.42 25.83 14.01
C GLN A 29 16.27 24.90 13.14
N LEU A 30 15.71 23.75 12.69
CA LEU A 30 16.42 22.89 11.75
C LEU A 30 16.42 23.54 10.37
N ASN A 31 17.61 23.77 9.82
CA ASN A 31 17.77 24.18 8.43
C ASN A 31 17.20 23.08 7.50
N TYR A 32 15.94 23.24 7.11
CA TYR A 32 15.23 22.30 6.28
C TYR A 32 15.40 22.68 4.81
N ALA A 33 16.14 21.87 4.08
CA ALA A 33 16.17 21.95 2.62
C ALA A 33 15.09 21.00 2.05
N SER A 34 14.08 21.57 1.41
CA SER A 34 13.04 20.77 0.73
C SER A 34 13.64 19.89 -0.36
N LYS A 35 13.21 18.64 -0.43
CA LYS A 35 13.65 17.65 -1.42
C LYS A 35 12.50 17.28 -2.35
N LEU A 36 12.84 16.87 -3.57
CA LEU A 36 11.88 16.23 -4.46
C LEU A 36 11.43 14.90 -3.87
N VAL A 37 10.13 14.68 -3.91
CA VAL A 37 9.48 13.42 -3.56
C VAL A 37 8.90 12.84 -4.85
N VAL A 38 9.31 11.63 -5.22
CA VAL A 38 8.91 10.98 -6.47
C VAL A 38 8.27 9.64 -6.17
N TYR A 39 7.06 9.43 -6.70
CA TYR A 39 6.36 8.15 -6.66
C TYR A 39 6.05 7.67 -8.07
N SER A 40 6.34 6.41 -8.37
CA SER A 40 5.93 5.77 -9.62
C SER A 40 5.87 4.24 -9.45
N MET A 41 4.84 3.65 -10.03
CA MET A 41 4.56 2.21 -9.96
C MET A 41 4.37 1.64 -11.35
N PRO A 42 5.46 1.47 -12.12
CA PRO A 42 5.37 0.92 -13.45
C PRO A 42 4.84 -0.53 -13.44
N ALA A 43 3.92 -0.80 -14.34
CA ALA A 43 3.33 -2.11 -14.58
C ALA A 43 3.18 -2.36 -16.07
N ALA A 44 2.86 -3.59 -16.47
CA ALA A 44 2.53 -3.88 -17.86
C ALA A 44 1.29 -3.07 -18.30
N GLY A 45 1.41 -2.38 -19.41
CA GLY A 45 0.36 -1.49 -19.94
C GLY A 45 0.92 -0.44 -20.88
N ASP A 46 0.09 0.51 -21.26
CA ASP A 46 0.45 1.56 -22.22
C ASP A 46 0.81 2.90 -21.57
N THR A 47 0.58 3.02 -20.27
CA THR A 47 0.87 4.24 -19.51
C THR A 47 1.34 3.94 -18.09
N THR A 48 2.10 4.88 -17.51
CA THR A 48 2.48 4.89 -16.08
C THR A 48 2.39 6.30 -15.55
N LEU A 49 1.94 6.46 -14.31
CA LEU A 49 1.94 7.75 -13.62
C LEU A 49 3.24 7.95 -12.84
N VAL A 50 3.72 9.19 -12.86
CA VAL A 50 4.80 9.69 -12.00
C VAL A 50 4.23 10.87 -11.24
N ARG A 51 4.23 10.82 -9.92
CA ARG A 51 3.85 11.93 -9.06
C ARG A 51 5.10 12.59 -8.49
N VAL A 52 5.15 13.90 -8.59
CA VAL A 52 6.28 14.71 -8.09
C VAL A 52 5.74 15.78 -7.15
N THR A 53 6.20 15.74 -5.92
CA THR A 53 5.89 16.74 -4.89
C THR A 53 7.18 17.21 -4.21
N SER A 54 7.10 18.18 -3.33
CA SER A 54 8.20 18.58 -2.46
C SER A 54 7.95 18.14 -1.02
N SER A 55 9.01 17.74 -0.33
CA SER A 55 8.94 17.36 1.08
C SER A 55 8.65 18.58 1.96
N LEU A 56 8.08 18.34 3.14
CA LEU A 56 7.77 19.31 4.16
C LEU A 56 8.63 19.08 5.41
N PRO A 57 8.82 20.10 6.26
CA PRO A 57 9.44 19.92 7.57
C PRO A 57 8.69 18.88 8.42
N VAL A 58 9.41 18.19 9.28
CA VAL A 58 8.85 17.24 10.24
C VAL A 58 7.80 17.94 11.11
N GLY A 59 6.65 17.29 11.31
CA GLY A 59 5.54 17.85 12.09
C GLY A 59 4.58 18.76 11.31
N SER A 60 4.85 19.04 10.02
CA SER A 60 3.91 19.79 9.17
C SER A 60 2.63 18.99 8.96
N LYS A 61 1.47 19.64 9.17
CA LYS A 61 0.14 19.06 8.89
C LYS A 61 -0.39 19.44 7.50
N LYS A 62 0.43 20.10 6.68
CA LYS A 62 0.04 20.50 5.32
C LYS A 62 0.23 19.34 4.35
N ALA A 63 -0.54 19.34 3.27
CA ALA A 63 -0.27 18.43 2.15
C ALA A 63 1.07 18.79 1.46
N SER A 64 1.80 17.80 0.98
CA SER A 64 3.04 18.01 0.23
C SER A 64 2.78 18.82 -1.04
N PRO A 65 3.44 19.98 -1.24
CA PRO A 65 3.20 20.82 -2.40
C PRO A 65 3.52 20.11 -3.72
N PRO A 66 2.65 20.15 -4.73
CA PRO A 66 2.92 19.59 -6.04
C PRO A 66 4.04 20.36 -6.75
N VAL A 67 4.89 19.64 -7.49
CA VAL A 67 5.91 20.23 -8.37
C VAL A 67 5.41 20.10 -9.80
N THR A 68 4.99 21.23 -10.37
CA THR A 68 4.31 21.28 -11.68
C THR A 68 5.25 21.59 -12.85
N ASP A 69 6.51 21.94 -12.56
CA ASP A 69 7.55 22.27 -13.55
C ASP A 69 8.67 21.23 -13.61
N ALA A 70 8.41 20.01 -13.12
CA ALA A 70 9.39 18.96 -13.16
C ALA A 70 9.68 18.49 -14.59
N VAL A 71 10.96 18.31 -14.88
CA VAL A 71 11.47 17.67 -16.10
C VAL A 71 11.76 16.21 -15.76
N ILE A 72 11.06 15.30 -16.42
CA ILE A 72 11.18 13.86 -16.19
C ILE A 72 11.86 13.20 -17.39
N ASP A 73 12.95 12.48 -17.13
CA ASP A 73 13.60 11.56 -18.05
C ASP A 73 13.22 10.13 -17.68
N TYR A 74 12.16 9.63 -18.31
CA TYR A 74 11.71 8.24 -18.12
C TYR A 74 12.28 7.38 -19.24
N ARG A 75 12.98 6.31 -18.86
CA ARG A 75 13.59 5.38 -19.82
C ARG A 75 13.08 3.97 -19.60
N LEU A 76 12.63 3.36 -20.71
CA LEU A 76 12.25 1.96 -20.79
C LEU A 76 13.32 1.20 -21.56
N ASN A 77 14.02 0.27 -20.90
CA ASN A 77 15.15 -0.46 -21.49
C ASN A 77 16.21 0.47 -22.12
N GLY A 78 16.48 1.63 -21.46
CA GLY A 78 17.43 2.64 -21.92
C GLY A 78 16.86 3.65 -22.94
N GLN A 79 15.68 3.41 -23.51
CA GLN A 79 15.05 4.31 -24.48
C GLN A 79 14.15 5.31 -23.78
N ARG A 80 14.35 6.59 -24.09
CA ARG A 80 13.53 7.68 -23.53
C ARG A 80 12.10 7.60 -24.03
N GLN A 81 11.16 7.84 -23.13
CA GLN A 81 9.72 7.80 -23.40
C GLN A 81 9.10 9.20 -23.33
N THR A 82 7.94 9.35 -23.94
CA THR A 82 7.15 10.60 -23.89
C THR A 82 6.52 10.75 -22.51
N VAL A 83 6.63 11.95 -21.95
CA VAL A 83 6.02 12.31 -20.66
C VAL A 83 5.12 13.51 -20.85
N GLU A 84 3.88 13.39 -20.43
CA GLU A 84 2.85 14.44 -20.47
C GLU A 84 2.65 14.99 -19.06
N ASN A 85 2.59 16.31 -18.94
CA ASN A 85 2.27 16.96 -17.67
C ASN A 85 0.74 17.08 -17.55
N LEU A 86 0.17 16.46 -16.50
CA LEU A 86 -1.28 16.49 -16.22
C LEU A 86 -1.68 17.59 -15.24
N GLY A 87 -0.73 18.35 -14.71
CA GLY A 87 -0.96 19.31 -13.62
C GLY A 87 -0.83 18.68 -12.23
N ASP A 88 -0.85 19.53 -11.21
CA ASP A 88 -0.81 19.15 -9.78
C ASP A 88 0.28 18.14 -9.38
N GLY A 89 1.43 18.22 -10.09
CA GLY A 89 2.56 17.31 -9.86
C GLY A 89 2.36 15.90 -10.41
N ASN A 90 1.33 15.68 -11.23
CA ASN A 90 1.07 14.42 -11.89
C ASN A 90 1.59 14.44 -13.34
N TYR A 91 2.28 13.40 -13.73
CA TYR A 91 2.86 13.21 -15.04
C TYR A 91 2.50 11.84 -15.57
N ARG A 92 2.08 11.75 -16.84
CA ARG A 92 1.78 10.50 -17.53
C ARG A 92 2.93 10.15 -18.46
N VAL A 93 3.46 8.98 -18.31
CA VAL A 93 4.38 8.37 -19.27
C VAL A 93 3.58 7.55 -20.26
N VAL A 94 3.74 7.81 -21.54
CA VAL A 94 3.13 7.04 -22.62
C VAL A 94 4.19 6.08 -23.16
N ALA A 95 4.07 4.82 -22.79
CA ALA A 95 5.01 3.77 -23.17
C ALA A 95 4.36 2.39 -23.03
N ARG A 96 4.51 1.56 -24.05
CA ARG A 96 4.06 0.16 -23.99
C ARG A 96 5.05 -0.66 -23.18
N GLN A 97 4.65 -1.01 -21.96
CA GLN A 97 5.46 -1.70 -20.95
C GLN A 97 5.01 -3.14 -20.77
N LYS A 98 5.95 -4.01 -20.44
CA LYS A 98 5.69 -5.44 -20.18
C LYS A 98 6.55 -5.96 -19.02
N GLY A 99 6.19 -7.12 -18.51
CA GLY A 99 7.02 -7.82 -17.53
C GLY A 99 8.44 -8.06 -18.06
N GLY A 100 9.44 -7.85 -17.20
CA GLY A 100 10.85 -7.93 -17.51
C GLY A 100 11.49 -6.60 -17.93
N ASP A 101 10.72 -5.59 -18.29
CA ASP A 101 11.26 -4.28 -18.71
C ASP A 101 11.95 -3.56 -17.55
N LYS A 102 13.11 -2.96 -17.86
CA LYS A 102 13.84 -2.08 -16.95
C LYS A 102 13.33 -0.66 -17.09
N VAL A 103 13.00 -0.05 -15.97
CA VAL A 103 12.57 1.34 -15.86
C VAL A 103 13.63 2.16 -15.12
N GLU A 104 14.00 3.30 -15.69
CA GLU A 104 14.90 4.29 -15.09
C GLU A 104 14.21 5.66 -15.14
N ILE A 105 14.18 6.35 -14.01
CA ILE A 105 13.54 7.67 -13.89
C ILE A 105 14.58 8.66 -13.35
N GLY A 106 14.74 9.77 -14.08
CA GLY A 106 15.43 10.96 -13.62
C GLY A 106 14.41 12.11 -13.49
N VAL A 107 14.45 12.87 -12.41
CA VAL A 107 13.57 14.02 -12.19
C VAL A 107 14.40 15.22 -11.75
N GLY A 108 14.16 16.38 -12.38
CA GLY A 108 14.72 17.66 -11.98
C GLY A 108 13.64 18.73 -11.99
N ALA A 109 13.72 19.70 -11.09
CA ALA A 109 12.84 20.86 -11.07
C ALA A 109 13.58 22.10 -10.60
N LYS A 110 13.07 23.29 -10.92
CA LYS A 110 13.69 24.55 -10.52
C LYS A 110 13.77 24.66 -8.99
N GLY A 111 14.95 24.97 -8.48
CA GLY A 111 15.20 25.09 -7.03
C GLY A 111 15.48 23.77 -6.30
N PHE A 112 15.50 22.63 -7.02
CA PHE A 112 15.81 21.32 -6.46
C PHE A 112 17.00 20.69 -7.17
N GLY A 113 17.69 19.79 -6.46
CA GLY A 113 18.69 18.91 -7.09
C GLY A 113 17.99 17.84 -7.95
N SER A 114 18.74 17.27 -8.90
CA SER A 114 18.25 16.12 -9.68
C SER A 114 18.20 14.87 -8.83
N VAL A 115 17.14 14.09 -9.00
CA VAL A 115 16.93 12.81 -8.33
C VAL A 115 16.76 11.68 -9.33
N SER A 116 17.08 10.45 -8.94
CA SER A 116 16.95 9.29 -9.82
C SER A 116 16.55 8.02 -9.06
N ALA A 117 15.87 7.13 -9.76
CA ALA A 117 15.55 5.79 -9.29
C ALA A 117 15.48 4.82 -10.47
N SER A 118 15.56 3.53 -10.17
CA SER A 118 15.35 2.49 -11.18
C SER A 118 14.64 1.29 -10.57
N THR A 119 13.89 0.59 -11.40
CA THR A 119 13.22 -0.66 -11.05
C THR A 119 13.08 -1.55 -12.28
N ARG A 120 12.51 -2.73 -12.11
CA ARG A 120 12.16 -3.65 -13.19
C ARG A 120 10.71 -4.11 -12.99
N ILE A 121 9.91 -4.10 -14.05
CA ILE A 121 8.55 -4.64 -13.97
C ILE A 121 8.64 -6.16 -13.80
N PRO A 122 8.09 -6.75 -12.72
CA PRO A 122 8.15 -8.20 -12.53
C PRO A 122 7.39 -8.96 -13.61
N LEU A 123 7.83 -10.18 -13.91
CA LEU A 123 7.01 -11.10 -14.69
C LEU A 123 5.77 -11.49 -13.88
N PRO A 124 4.61 -11.66 -14.52
CA PRO A 124 3.39 -12.06 -13.82
C PRO A 124 3.54 -13.49 -13.26
N VAL A 125 2.87 -13.73 -12.15
CA VAL A 125 2.69 -15.09 -11.60
C VAL A 125 1.58 -15.78 -12.40
N THR A 126 1.76 -17.06 -12.71
CA THR A 126 0.71 -17.84 -13.38
C THR A 126 -0.18 -18.51 -12.34
N ILE A 127 -1.44 -18.06 -12.26
CA ILE A 127 -2.48 -18.75 -11.49
C ILE A 127 -2.91 -19.98 -12.28
N SER A 128 -2.77 -21.16 -11.69
CA SER A 128 -3.12 -22.42 -12.33
C SER A 128 -4.52 -22.92 -11.97
N ASP A 129 -5.05 -22.51 -10.81
CA ASP A 129 -6.40 -22.90 -10.35
C ASP A 129 -7.00 -21.86 -9.43
N PHE A 130 -8.34 -21.77 -9.47
CA PHE A 130 -9.13 -20.92 -8.57
C PHE A 130 -10.44 -21.59 -8.23
N THR A 131 -10.67 -21.83 -6.96
CA THR A 131 -11.90 -22.41 -6.42
C THR A 131 -12.37 -21.66 -5.18
N SER A 132 -13.61 -21.88 -4.80
CA SER A 132 -14.15 -21.34 -3.54
C SER A 132 -15.11 -22.35 -2.89
N GLU A 133 -15.16 -22.31 -1.56
CA GLU A 133 -16.07 -23.14 -0.79
C GLU A 133 -16.55 -22.41 0.47
N GLU A 134 -17.74 -22.78 0.95
CA GLU A 134 -18.21 -22.34 2.26
C GLU A 134 -17.57 -23.20 3.33
N ILE A 135 -16.99 -22.56 4.35
CA ILE A 135 -16.35 -23.23 5.48
C ILE A 135 -16.96 -22.73 6.80
N ARG A 136 -16.79 -23.52 7.84
CA ARG A 136 -17.16 -23.15 9.22
C ARG A 136 -15.90 -22.96 10.03
N ILE A 137 -15.77 -21.82 10.70
CA ILE A 137 -14.65 -21.49 11.58
C ILE A 137 -15.20 -21.27 12.98
N TYR A 138 -14.55 -21.85 13.98
CA TYR A 138 -14.81 -21.54 15.36
C TYR A 138 -14.07 -20.28 15.76
N ASP A 139 -14.83 -19.25 16.12
CA ASP A 139 -14.28 -18.02 16.69
C ASP A 139 -14.13 -18.22 18.20
N SER A 140 -12.87 -18.26 18.64
CA SER A 140 -12.55 -18.47 20.05
C SER A 140 -12.81 -17.25 20.95
N TYR A 141 -12.94 -16.06 20.35
CA TYR A 141 -13.24 -14.83 21.08
C TYR A 141 -14.73 -14.73 21.43
N ASP A 142 -15.58 -14.98 20.45
CA ASP A 142 -17.04 -14.93 20.61
C ASP A 142 -17.63 -16.30 21.00
N GLU A 143 -16.83 -17.34 21.07
CA GLU A 143 -17.24 -18.74 21.34
C GLU A 143 -18.34 -19.23 20.38
N THR A 144 -18.31 -18.74 19.12
CA THR A 144 -19.32 -19.05 18.10
C THR A 144 -18.72 -19.75 16.89
N VAL A 145 -19.57 -20.47 16.14
CA VAL A 145 -19.19 -20.99 14.83
C VAL A 145 -19.70 -20.02 13.78
N GLN A 146 -18.78 -19.45 13.03
CA GLN A 146 -19.09 -18.53 11.93
C GLN A 146 -18.91 -19.23 10.59
N ASN A 147 -19.73 -18.87 9.61
CA ASN A 147 -19.55 -19.31 8.23
C ASN A 147 -18.68 -18.27 7.52
N GLU A 148 -17.71 -18.75 6.75
CA GLU A 148 -16.86 -17.93 5.90
C GLU A 148 -16.82 -18.50 4.48
N LEU A 149 -16.45 -17.65 3.52
CA LEU A 149 -16.14 -18.07 2.17
C LEU A 149 -14.62 -18.19 2.04
N GLN A 150 -14.14 -19.40 1.79
CA GLN A 150 -12.72 -19.64 1.51
C GLN A 150 -12.48 -19.61 0.00
N LEU A 151 -11.64 -18.67 -0.43
CA LEU A 151 -11.12 -18.58 -1.80
C LEU A 151 -9.77 -19.29 -1.85
N ARG A 152 -9.60 -20.20 -2.81
CA ARG A 152 -8.36 -20.96 -3.01
C ARG A 152 -7.74 -20.58 -4.33
N VAL A 153 -6.52 -20.04 -4.27
CA VAL A 153 -5.75 -19.62 -5.44
C VAL A 153 -4.46 -20.43 -5.51
N THR A 154 -4.32 -21.24 -6.54
CA THR A 154 -3.12 -22.04 -6.76
C THR A 154 -2.21 -21.38 -7.79
N PHE A 155 -0.96 -21.20 -7.45
CA PHE A 155 0.07 -20.65 -8.34
C PHE A 155 1.41 -21.34 -8.11
N THR A 156 2.32 -21.24 -9.08
CA THR A 156 3.68 -21.73 -8.95
C THR A 156 4.64 -20.58 -8.74
N GLU A 157 5.37 -20.66 -7.65
CA GLU A 157 6.38 -19.69 -7.26
C GLU A 157 7.72 -20.08 -7.92
N PRO A 158 8.43 -19.14 -8.60
CA PRO A 158 9.76 -19.40 -9.15
C PRO A 158 10.80 -19.59 -8.03
N GLY A 159 11.65 -20.64 -8.13
CA GLY A 159 12.63 -20.96 -7.09
C GLY A 159 13.99 -20.31 -7.26
N ASP A 160 14.16 -19.40 -8.21
CA ASP A 160 15.45 -18.85 -8.61
C ASP A 160 15.75 -17.45 -8.05
N SER A 161 14.77 -16.84 -7.37
CA SER A 161 14.86 -15.49 -6.80
C SER A 161 14.10 -15.39 -5.48
N ARG A 162 14.38 -14.35 -4.74
CA ARG A 162 13.54 -13.96 -3.61
C ARG A 162 12.43 -13.05 -4.13
N ASP A 163 11.20 -13.49 -3.96
CA ASP A 163 10.04 -12.85 -4.49
C ASP A 163 9.10 -12.30 -3.41
N TYR A 164 8.41 -11.23 -3.78
CA TYR A 164 7.51 -10.49 -2.92
C TYR A 164 6.15 -10.37 -3.56
N TYR A 165 5.12 -10.55 -2.76
CA TYR A 165 3.76 -10.66 -3.22
C TYR A 165 2.81 -9.77 -2.42
N ALA A 166 1.67 -9.49 -3.04
CA ALA A 166 0.50 -8.99 -2.33
C ALA A 166 -0.75 -9.68 -2.87
N VAL A 167 -1.77 -9.78 -2.05
CA VAL A 167 -3.05 -10.36 -2.42
C VAL A 167 -4.19 -9.53 -1.86
N ARG A 168 -5.30 -9.45 -2.61
CA ARG A 168 -6.56 -8.90 -2.14
C ARG A 168 -7.75 -9.63 -2.78
N ALA A 169 -8.85 -9.66 -2.06
CA ALA A 169 -10.12 -10.19 -2.56
C ALA A 169 -11.01 -9.04 -3.03
N VAL A 170 -11.54 -9.16 -4.24
CA VAL A 170 -12.34 -8.13 -4.91
C VAL A 170 -13.74 -8.64 -5.12
N ASN A 171 -14.74 -7.90 -4.66
CA ASN A 171 -16.15 -8.16 -4.90
C ASN A 171 -16.65 -7.26 -6.04
N LEU A 172 -17.44 -7.84 -6.93
CA LEU A 172 -18.13 -7.13 -7.99
C LEU A 172 -19.58 -6.91 -7.61
N SER A 173 -20.03 -5.68 -7.66
CA SER A 173 -21.43 -5.32 -7.50
C SER A 173 -21.95 -4.59 -8.73
N GLU A 174 -23.01 -5.09 -9.30
CA GLU A 174 -23.74 -4.45 -10.39
C GLU A 174 -25.07 -3.94 -9.84
N ALA A 175 -25.27 -2.66 -9.87
CA ALA A 175 -26.50 -2.04 -9.40
C ALA A 175 -26.96 -0.97 -10.38
N ASN A 176 -28.27 -0.87 -10.56
CA ASN A 176 -28.85 0.26 -11.28
C ASN A 176 -28.82 1.49 -10.37
N ARG A 177 -28.16 2.54 -10.82
CA ARG A 177 -28.12 3.82 -10.10
C ARG A 177 -28.80 4.91 -10.92
N ASN A 178 -29.56 5.74 -10.23
CA ASN A 178 -30.10 6.95 -10.83
C ASN A 178 -28.97 7.98 -10.96
N VAL A 179 -28.63 8.32 -12.19
CA VAL A 179 -27.59 9.33 -12.51
C VAL A 179 -28.29 10.59 -12.95
N TRP A 180 -27.98 11.71 -12.27
CA TRP A 180 -28.53 13.02 -12.61
C TRP A 180 -27.83 13.62 -13.83
N TYR A 181 -28.61 14.08 -14.80
CA TYR A 181 -28.13 14.77 -16.00
C TYR A 181 -28.76 16.15 -16.09
N GLY A 182 -27.95 17.18 -16.05
CA GLY A 182 -28.34 18.59 -16.19
C GLY A 182 -28.01 19.43 -14.95
N ALA A 183 -28.15 20.75 -15.07
CA ALA A 183 -27.92 21.67 -13.97
C ALA A 183 -29.20 21.85 -13.14
N ASP A 184 -30.10 22.78 -13.54
CA ASP A 184 -31.28 23.13 -12.73
C ASP A 184 -32.55 22.31 -13.09
N TRP A 185 -32.68 21.89 -14.33
CA TRP A 185 -33.86 21.18 -14.87
C TRP A 185 -33.46 19.85 -15.55
N GLY A 186 -32.54 19.13 -14.94
CA GLY A 186 -32.08 17.86 -15.46
C GLY A 186 -33.06 16.70 -15.16
N PHE A 187 -32.69 15.50 -15.59
CA PHE A 187 -33.45 14.28 -15.36
C PHE A 187 -32.57 13.19 -14.76
N TYR A 188 -33.18 12.25 -14.09
CA TYR A 188 -32.53 11.03 -13.64
C TYR A 188 -32.66 9.97 -14.75
N ASP A 189 -31.51 9.39 -15.12
CA ASP A 189 -31.45 8.21 -15.96
C ASP A 189 -30.93 7.04 -15.13
N THR A 190 -31.60 5.90 -15.22
CA THR A 190 -31.20 4.69 -14.49
C THR A 190 -30.22 3.91 -15.34
N ARG A 191 -28.97 3.84 -14.89
CA ARG A 191 -27.91 3.11 -15.59
C ARG A 191 -27.34 1.99 -14.74
N PRO A 192 -26.95 0.87 -15.37
CA PRO A 192 -26.15 -0.12 -14.67
C PRO A 192 -24.78 0.48 -14.33
N VAL A 193 -24.44 0.44 -13.06
CA VAL A 193 -23.13 0.88 -12.56
C VAL A 193 -22.46 -0.31 -11.92
N THR A 194 -21.30 -0.66 -12.46
CA THR A 194 -20.42 -1.67 -11.89
C THR A 194 -19.55 -1.01 -10.83
N THR A 195 -19.55 -1.52 -9.63
CA THR A 195 -18.69 -1.07 -8.54
C THR A 195 -17.86 -2.23 -8.01
N TYR A 196 -16.62 -1.93 -7.65
CA TYR A 196 -15.72 -2.86 -7.00
C TYR A 196 -15.60 -2.49 -5.53
N SER A 197 -15.56 -3.50 -4.68
CA SER A 197 -15.24 -3.35 -3.27
C SER A 197 -14.23 -4.42 -2.86
N TYR A 198 -13.50 -4.18 -1.79
CA TYR A 198 -12.49 -5.13 -1.32
C TYR A 198 -12.99 -5.81 -0.06
N ALA A 199 -12.86 -7.13 -0.02
CA ALA A 199 -13.21 -7.90 1.17
C ALA A 199 -12.00 -7.96 2.12
N THR A 200 -12.26 -7.83 3.40
CA THR A 200 -11.26 -8.11 4.44
C THR A 200 -10.92 -9.61 4.39
N ILE A 201 -9.64 -9.94 4.37
CA ILE A 201 -9.17 -11.31 4.45
C ILE A 201 -8.83 -11.61 5.91
N HIS A 202 -9.42 -12.69 6.46
CA HIS A 202 -9.07 -13.21 7.76
C HIS A 202 -7.81 -14.06 7.61
N SER A 203 -6.66 -13.46 7.92
CA SER A 203 -5.33 -13.99 7.58
C SER A 203 -4.78 -15.03 8.56
N ASP A 204 -5.42 -15.23 9.71
CA ASP A 204 -4.89 -16.05 10.81
C ASP A 204 -4.71 -17.54 10.43
N SER A 205 -5.51 -18.02 9.49
CA SER A 205 -5.46 -19.42 9.01
C SER A 205 -4.50 -19.63 7.84
N GLU A 206 -3.97 -18.57 7.23
CA GLU A 206 -3.06 -18.65 6.08
C GLU A 206 -1.61 -18.41 6.52
N PRO A 207 -0.74 -19.45 6.48
CA PRO A 207 0.62 -19.36 7.02
C PRO A 207 1.46 -18.23 6.42
N VAL A 208 1.33 -17.95 5.11
CA VAL A 208 2.11 -16.90 4.44
C VAL A 208 1.61 -15.50 4.77
N LEU A 209 0.36 -15.35 5.24
CA LEU A 209 -0.25 -14.08 5.64
C LEU A 209 -0.24 -13.87 7.15
N LYS A 210 0.16 -14.86 7.93
CA LYS A 210 0.14 -14.79 9.39
C LYS A 210 1.05 -13.67 9.89
N ASN A 211 0.54 -12.84 10.81
CA ASN A 211 1.23 -11.69 11.39
C ASN A 211 1.54 -10.55 10.40
N LEU A 212 0.81 -10.46 9.32
CA LEU A 212 0.93 -9.33 8.40
C LEU A 212 -0.21 -8.34 8.62
N SER A 213 0.14 -7.09 8.51
CA SER A 213 -0.83 -6.00 8.60
C SER A 213 -1.51 -5.78 7.26
N ASN A 214 -2.80 -5.49 7.31
CA ASN A 214 -3.52 -4.96 6.16
C ASN A 214 -3.00 -3.56 5.84
N ILE A 215 -2.72 -3.29 4.57
CA ILE A 215 -2.34 -1.96 4.10
C ILE A 215 -3.58 -1.30 3.52
N ASP A 216 -4.02 -0.24 4.19
CA ASP A 216 -5.11 0.62 3.78
C ASP A 216 -4.60 2.06 3.78
N TYR A 217 -3.88 2.44 2.73
CA TYR A 217 -3.27 3.75 2.61
C TYR A 217 -3.62 4.41 1.27
N ASP A 218 -4.09 5.65 1.33
CA ASP A 218 -4.35 6.49 0.17
C ASP A 218 -3.13 7.36 -0.14
N PHE A 219 -2.47 7.09 -1.27
CA PHE A 219 -1.36 7.91 -1.76
C PHE A 219 -1.82 9.12 -2.59
N GLY A 220 -3.11 9.37 -2.70
CA GLY A 220 -3.68 10.45 -3.49
C GLY A 220 -3.55 10.22 -5.00
N PHE A 221 -3.48 8.98 -5.45
CA PHE A 221 -3.67 8.58 -6.85
C PHE A 221 -5.13 8.18 -7.03
N ASP A 222 -5.75 8.58 -8.14
CA ASP A 222 -7.16 8.28 -8.44
C ASP A 222 -7.46 6.77 -8.54
N ASP A 223 -6.43 5.96 -8.75
CA ASP A 223 -6.48 4.50 -8.76
C ASP A 223 -5.65 4.00 -7.57
N THR A 224 -6.29 3.81 -6.42
CA THR A 224 -5.63 3.33 -5.21
C THR A 224 -5.51 1.81 -5.20
N PRO A 225 -4.41 1.23 -5.73
CA PRO A 225 -4.19 -0.21 -5.72
C PRO A 225 -3.86 -0.76 -4.33
N TYR A 226 -3.95 0.07 -3.27
CA TYR A 226 -3.39 -0.25 -1.95
C TYR A 226 -4.43 -0.60 -0.90
N GLN A 227 -5.71 -0.47 -1.20
CA GLN A 227 -6.76 -0.79 -0.23
C GLN A 227 -6.86 -2.30 -0.03
N HIS A 228 -6.87 -2.73 1.22
CA HIS A 228 -7.01 -4.13 1.63
C HIS A 228 -5.98 -5.09 1.01
N MET A 229 -4.74 -4.64 0.80
CA MET A 229 -3.65 -5.50 0.33
C MET A 229 -2.95 -6.19 1.50
N TYR A 230 -2.77 -7.50 1.37
CA TYR A 230 -2.03 -8.34 2.30
C TYR A 230 -0.70 -8.72 1.68
N LEU A 231 0.40 -8.29 2.31
CA LEU A 231 1.76 -8.55 1.81
C LEU A 231 2.28 -9.89 2.30
N PHE A 232 3.06 -10.58 1.47
CA PHE A 232 3.83 -11.76 1.87
C PHE A 232 5.10 -11.92 1.01
N ASP A 233 5.99 -12.79 1.41
CA ASP A 233 7.17 -13.16 0.64
C ASP A 233 7.25 -14.70 0.45
N ASP A 234 8.19 -15.13 -0.37
CA ASP A 234 8.37 -16.52 -0.79
C ASP A 234 9.03 -17.44 0.23
N ARG A 235 9.46 -16.94 1.40
CA ARG A 235 10.26 -17.72 2.36
C ARG A 235 9.68 -19.09 2.73
N LEU A 236 8.36 -19.22 2.71
CA LEU A 236 7.68 -20.46 3.04
C LEU A 236 7.29 -21.29 1.82
N ILE A 237 7.39 -20.73 0.61
CA ILE A 237 6.83 -21.32 -0.62
C ILE A 237 7.80 -21.32 -1.80
N ASN A 238 9.05 -20.89 -1.59
CA ASN A 238 10.05 -20.72 -2.64
C ASN A 238 10.20 -21.99 -3.50
N GLY A 239 10.01 -21.85 -4.80
CA GLY A 239 10.10 -22.94 -5.78
C GLY A 239 8.95 -23.96 -5.73
N GLN A 240 7.84 -23.62 -5.07
CA GLN A 240 6.73 -24.56 -4.87
C GLN A 240 5.47 -24.12 -5.61
N THR A 241 4.64 -25.08 -5.97
CA THR A 241 3.24 -24.81 -6.28
C THR A 241 2.49 -24.72 -4.97
N TYR A 242 1.89 -23.55 -4.73
CA TYR A 242 1.23 -23.21 -3.46
C TYR A 242 -0.23 -22.83 -3.69
N THR A 243 -1.09 -23.20 -2.75
CA THR A 243 -2.49 -22.81 -2.73
C THR A 243 -2.74 -21.87 -1.56
N LEU A 244 -2.91 -20.58 -1.84
CA LEU A 244 -3.39 -19.61 -0.88
C LEU A 244 -4.84 -19.92 -0.50
N ARG A 245 -5.15 -19.89 0.80
CA ARG A 245 -6.50 -20.06 1.35
C ARG A 245 -6.92 -18.78 2.04
N LEU A 246 -7.75 -18.01 1.35
CA LEU A 246 -8.18 -16.68 1.77
C LEU A 246 -9.60 -16.75 2.31
N ASN A 247 -9.75 -16.62 3.60
CA ASN A 247 -11.05 -16.60 4.24
C ASN A 247 -11.59 -15.18 4.23
N ILE A 248 -12.80 -15.00 3.74
CA ILE A 248 -13.48 -13.70 3.67
C ILE A 248 -14.89 -13.80 4.30
N PRO A 249 -15.47 -12.65 4.71
CA PRO A 249 -16.79 -12.66 5.30
C PRO A 249 -17.84 -13.35 4.43
N TYR A 250 -18.70 -14.14 5.03
CA TYR A 250 -19.71 -14.98 4.36
C TYR A 250 -20.71 -14.20 3.50
N TYR A 251 -21.01 -12.94 3.85
CA TYR A 251 -21.89 -12.10 3.03
C TYR A 251 -21.35 -11.88 1.60
N SER A 252 -20.04 -12.00 1.39
CA SER A 252 -19.42 -11.89 0.06
C SER A 252 -19.88 -12.98 -0.90
N ARG A 253 -20.43 -14.09 -0.43
CA ARG A 253 -20.95 -15.19 -1.27
C ARG A 253 -22.01 -14.77 -2.27
N THR A 254 -22.76 -13.70 -1.99
CA THR A 254 -23.84 -13.19 -2.85
C THR A 254 -23.32 -12.33 -4.01
N MET A 255 -22.05 -12.00 -3.99
CA MET A 255 -21.39 -11.18 -5.01
C MET A 255 -20.35 -12.01 -5.76
N PRO A 256 -20.22 -11.81 -7.09
CA PRO A 256 -19.07 -12.34 -7.80
C PRO A 256 -17.79 -11.84 -7.13
N THR A 257 -16.91 -12.76 -6.75
CA THR A 257 -15.66 -12.45 -6.06
C THR A 257 -14.49 -13.00 -6.86
N ALA A 258 -13.42 -12.27 -6.93
CA ALA A 258 -12.15 -12.65 -7.55
C ALA A 258 -10.99 -12.33 -6.62
N VAL A 259 -9.84 -12.89 -6.92
CA VAL A 259 -8.60 -12.59 -6.20
C VAL A 259 -7.62 -11.93 -7.16
N GLU A 260 -7.05 -10.83 -6.72
CA GLU A 260 -5.91 -10.20 -7.36
C GLU A 260 -4.64 -10.65 -6.64
N LEU A 261 -3.75 -11.29 -7.39
CA LEU A 261 -2.42 -11.68 -6.95
C LEU A 261 -1.39 -10.80 -7.62
N TYR A 262 -0.58 -10.13 -6.82
CA TYR A 262 0.48 -9.23 -7.26
C TYR A 262 1.84 -9.85 -7.00
N ARG A 263 2.75 -9.75 -7.95
CA ARG A 263 4.19 -9.89 -7.72
C ARG A 263 4.79 -8.49 -7.72
N LEU A 264 5.52 -8.17 -6.66
CA LEU A 264 6.06 -6.84 -6.38
C LEU A 264 7.57 -6.86 -6.53
N THR A 265 8.15 -5.73 -6.89
CA THR A 265 9.60 -5.56 -6.73
C THR A 265 9.96 -5.41 -5.25
N PRO A 266 11.22 -5.72 -4.86
CA PRO A 266 11.68 -5.51 -3.48
C PRO A 266 11.45 -4.07 -2.99
N GLU A 267 11.67 -3.08 -3.86
CA GLU A 267 11.50 -1.66 -3.52
C GLU A 267 10.05 -1.34 -3.19
N TYR A 268 9.11 -1.89 -3.97
CA TYR A 268 7.70 -1.67 -3.75
C TYR A 268 7.22 -2.35 -2.46
N TYR A 269 7.59 -3.61 -2.27
CA TYR A 269 7.27 -4.35 -1.06
C TYR A 269 7.80 -3.67 0.20
N HIS A 270 9.08 -3.28 0.21
CA HIS A 270 9.68 -2.63 1.38
C HIS A 270 9.06 -1.26 1.67
N PHE A 271 8.68 -0.51 0.63
CA PHE A 271 7.94 0.73 0.81
C PHE A 271 6.60 0.49 1.49
N LEU A 272 5.76 -0.41 0.96
CA LEU A 272 4.46 -0.74 1.54
C LEU A 272 4.61 -1.27 2.96
N LYS A 273 5.57 -2.15 3.19
CA LYS A 273 5.85 -2.68 4.52
C LYS A 273 6.26 -1.58 5.49
N SER A 274 7.10 -0.64 5.09
CA SER A 274 7.56 0.45 5.96
C SER A 274 6.41 1.37 6.40
N ILE A 275 5.40 1.57 5.56
CA ILE A 275 4.20 2.32 5.91
C ILE A 275 3.38 1.53 6.92
N SER A 276 3.10 0.26 6.62
CA SER A 276 2.36 -0.62 7.54
C SER A 276 3.04 -0.70 8.91
N ASP A 277 4.36 -0.86 8.96
CA ASP A 277 5.12 -0.92 10.22
C ASP A 277 5.03 0.40 11.00
N ALA A 278 5.01 1.56 10.31
CA ALA A 278 4.85 2.87 10.94
C ALA A 278 3.42 3.06 11.50
N ASP A 279 2.41 2.67 10.75
CA ASP A 279 1.01 2.79 11.17
C ASP A 279 0.65 1.85 12.33
N ASN A 280 1.28 0.69 12.41
CA ASN A 280 1.04 -0.32 13.47
C ASN A 280 1.95 -0.15 14.69
N SER A 281 2.85 0.83 14.71
CA SER A 281 3.74 1.07 15.86
C SER A 281 3.07 1.94 16.92
N ASP A 282 2.23 1.35 17.77
CA ASP A 282 1.57 2.07 18.88
C ASP A 282 2.57 2.68 19.85
N LEU A 283 3.70 2.01 20.08
CA LEU A 283 4.77 2.56 20.93
C LEU A 283 5.42 3.80 20.32
N ALA A 284 5.57 3.85 19.00
CA ALA A 284 6.08 5.04 18.32
C ALA A 284 5.07 6.19 18.34
N LYS A 285 3.76 5.89 18.21
CA LYS A 285 2.69 6.89 18.30
C LYS A 285 2.65 7.60 19.66
N VAL A 286 2.99 6.90 20.73
CA VAL A 286 3.07 7.45 22.10
C VAL A 286 4.48 7.88 22.51
N GLY A 287 5.43 7.90 21.59
CA GLY A 287 6.81 8.38 21.84
C GLY A 287 7.71 7.40 22.63
N LEU A 288 7.32 6.15 22.77
CA LEU A 288 8.09 5.13 23.49
C LEU A 288 9.00 4.28 22.59
N ALA A 289 8.91 4.47 21.27
CA ALA A 289 9.79 3.86 20.29
C ALA A 289 10.17 4.86 19.18
N VAL A 290 11.27 4.58 18.49
CA VAL A 290 11.69 5.38 17.33
C VAL A 290 10.76 5.07 16.15
N ILE A 291 10.24 6.12 15.49
CA ILE A 291 9.51 5.97 14.25
C ILE A 291 10.48 5.52 13.17
N ALA A 292 10.27 4.34 12.60
CA ALA A 292 11.06 3.87 11.48
C ALA A 292 10.84 4.79 10.26
N PRO A 293 11.91 5.22 9.56
CA PRO A 293 11.76 6.02 8.36
C PRO A 293 11.08 5.20 7.26
N THR A 294 10.18 5.84 6.51
CA THR A 294 9.58 5.25 5.32
C THR A 294 10.67 4.89 4.31
N TYR A 295 10.59 3.69 3.75
CA TYR A 295 11.55 3.24 2.75
C TYR A 295 11.59 4.17 1.52
N SER A 296 12.80 4.42 1.00
CA SER A 296 13.00 5.20 -0.21
C SER A 296 14.14 4.62 -1.04
N ASN A 297 13.93 4.46 -2.36
CA ASN A 297 14.96 4.12 -3.33
C ASN A 297 15.31 5.27 -4.28
N VAL A 298 14.78 6.47 -4.03
CA VAL A 298 15.04 7.67 -4.84
C VAL A 298 16.34 8.33 -4.37
N LYS A 299 17.38 8.23 -5.18
CA LYS A 299 18.70 8.82 -4.92
C LYS A 299 18.62 10.34 -5.05
N GLY A 300 19.11 11.06 -4.05
CA GLY A 300 19.09 12.52 -3.98
C GLY A 300 17.76 13.13 -3.54
N GLY A 301 16.69 12.34 -3.41
CA GLY A 301 15.34 12.74 -3.01
C GLY A 301 14.70 11.78 -2.04
N ILE A 302 13.37 11.74 -2.05
CA ILE A 302 12.52 10.89 -1.22
C ILE A 302 11.47 10.23 -2.13
N GLY A 303 10.86 9.14 -1.67
CA GLY A 303 9.81 8.43 -2.38
C GLY A 303 10.26 7.09 -2.91
N TYR A 304 9.49 6.51 -3.81
CA TYR A 304 9.85 5.21 -4.37
C TYR A 304 9.44 5.07 -5.84
N VAL A 305 10.21 4.23 -6.53
CA VAL A 305 9.92 3.74 -7.87
C VAL A 305 10.01 2.22 -7.80
N GLY A 306 8.84 1.56 -7.89
CA GLY A 306 8.75 0.11 -7.70
C GLY A 306 7.72 -0.49 -8.64
N GLY A 307 8.13 -1.49 -9.41
CA GLY A 307 7.27 -2.17 -10.39
C GLY A 307 6.40 -3.25 -9.75
N TYR A 308 5.29 -3.57 -10.42
CA TYR A 308 4.46 -4.72 -10.07
C TYR A 308 3.90 -5.40 -11.32
N SER A 309 3.51 -6.65 -11.16
CA SER A 309 2.62 -7.34 -12.08
C SER A 309 1.39 -7.83 -11.32
N ARG A 310 0.23 -7.89 -12.00
CA ARG A 310 -1.05 -8.30 -11.41
C ARG A 310 -1.67 -9.39 -12.25
N GLN A 311 -2.20 -10.40 -11.59
CA GLN A 311 -3.09 -11.41 -12.15
C GLN A 311 -4.42 -11.37 -11.41
N LEU A 312 -5.51 -11.43 -12.15
CA LEU A 312 -6.86 -11.55 -11.64
C LEU A 312 -7.36 -12.97 -11.93
N THR A 313 -7.94 -13.64 -10.93
CA THR A 313 -8.63 -14.92 -11.14
C THR A 313 -9.89 -14.72 -11.98
N SER A 314 -10.50 -15.79 -12.41
CA SER A 314 -11.90 -15.73 -12.83
C SER A 314 -12.80 -15.26 -11.69
N TRP A 315 -13.97 -14.73 -12.03
CA TRP A 315 -14.98 -14.39 -11.03
C TRP A 315 -15.66 -15.66 -10.53
N ASN A 316 -15.66 -15.86 -9.22
CA ASN A 316 -16.46 -16.89 -8.61
C ASN A 316 -17.93 -16.49 -8.68
N LYS A 317 -18.74 -17.29 -9.31
CA LYS A 317 -20.20 -17.21 -9.24
C LYS A 317 -20.65 -18.37 -8.35
N LEU A 318 -20.70 -18.13 -7.04
CA LEU A 318 -21.43 -19.09 -6.18
C LEU A 318 -22.86 -19.14 -6.70
N ASN A 319 -23.29 -20.33 -7.08
CA ASN A 319 -24.64 -20.60 -7.54
C ASN A 319 -25.62 -19.94 -6.57
N GLN A 320 -26.34 -18.94 -7.04
CA GLN A 320 -27.57 -18.51 -6.38
C GLN A 320 -28.42 -19.76 -6.33
N GLY A 321 -28.60 -20.28 -5.09
CA GLY A 321 -29.12 -21.61 -4.84
C GLY A 321 -30.37 -21.95 -5.64
N GLN A 322 -30.40 -23.19 -6.07
CA GLN A 322 -31.60 -23.87 -6.41
C GLN A 322 -32.58 -23.89 -5.24
#